data_6da47881c305ed51df762ec07c70086f
#
_entry.id   6da47881c305ed51df762ec07c70086f
#
_cell.length_a   1.000
_cell.length_b   1.000
_cell.length_c   1.000
_cell.angle_alpha   90.00
_cell.angle_beta   90.00
_cell.angle_gamma   90.00
#
_symmetry.space_group_name_H-M   'P 1'
#
loop_
_entity.id
_entity.type
_entity.pdbx_description
1 polymer ?
#
loop_
_entity_poly.entity_id
_entity_poly.type
_entity_poly.pdbx_seq_one_letter_code
_entity_poly.pdbx_strand_id
1 'polypeptide(L)'
;MVYRLPTYLSGILSLAMIGSIVATGLYYWFTALLLIDVIYTSLASLLVFGHASFNKYYVTYKLKEMIKGQFKTYLSPDMVDKLAEDPSLLKLGGERKNMTFFFMDIVGFTPISEHYKNNDDPEGLVELVNNFLDRTSNIILSNGGTIDKYMGDCIMAFWNAPIDVDGHEKISCDAALSMHKALKELNDIREAEALEEKKDFLELKIGIGLNTGGCVVGNMGSDQRFDYSVLGDSVNLAARLEGQSKS
;
A
#
# COMPACT_ATOMS: atom_id res chain seq x y z
N MET A 1 12.67 -27.67 -17.09
CA MET A 1 11.39 -28.37 -16.86
C MET A 1 10.70 -27.89 -15.57
N VAL A 2 11.35 -27.85 -14.43
CA VAL A 2 10.81 -27.44 -13.12
C VAL A 2 10.22 -26.02 -13.11
N TYR A 3 10.76 -25.07 -13.87
CA TYR A 3 10.28 -23.67 -13.93
C TYR A 3 8.92 -23.48 -14.64
N ARG A 4 8.53 -24.38 -15.53
CA ARG A 4 7.27 -24.24 -16.30
C ARG A 4 6.11 -25.05 -15.75
N LEU A 5 6.37 -26.06 -14.90
CA LEU A 5 5.36 -26.94 -14.34
C LEU A 5 4.97 -26.54 -12.92
N PRO A 6 3.74 -26.80 -12.49
CA PRO A 6 3.37 -26.70 -11.07
C PRO A 6 4.30 -27.55 -10.20
N THR A 7 4.60 -27.09 -8.99
CA THR A 7 5.60 -27.70 -8.11
C THR A 7 5.26 -29.17 -7.78
N TYR A 8 3.98 -29.50 -7.61
CA TYR A 8 3.53 -30.86 -7.36
C TYR A 8 3.76 -31.81 -8.56
N LEU A 9 3.55 -31.32 -9.81
CA LEU A 9 3.82 -32.11 -11.02
C LEU A 9 5.32 -32.36 -11.22
N SER A 10 6.15 -31.36 -10.94
CA SER A 10 7.61 -31.55 -11.01
C SER A 10 8.12 -32.50 -9.92
N GLY A 11 7.47 -32.54 -8.76
CA GLY A 11 7.74 -33.52 -7.70
C GLY A 11 7.40 -34.95 -8.10
N ILE A 12 6.23 -35.17 -8.67
CA ILE A 12 5.78 -36.48 -9.19
C ILE A 12 6.74 -36.98 -10.27
N LEU A 13 7.13 -36.11 -11.21
CA LEU A 13 8.08 -36.47 -12.28
C LEU A 13 9.46 -36.83 -11.73
N SER A 14 9.93 -36.11 -10.72
CA SER A 14 11.20 -36.42 -10.05
C SER A 14 11.17 -37.78 -9.35
N LEU A 15 10.09 -38.06 -8.63
CA LEU A 15 9.89 -39.35 -7.99
C LEU A 15 9.77 -40.49 -9.00
N ALA A 16 9.07 -40.30 -10.10
CA ALA A 16 8.96 -41.29 -11.19
C ALA A 16 10.32 -41.59 -11.83
N MET A 17 11.14 -40.52 -12.02
CA MET A 17 12.50 -40.68 -12.55
C MET A 17 13.40 -41.46 -11.59
N ILE A 18 13.38 -41.18 -10.30
CA ILE A 18 14.12 -41.93 -9.29
C ILE A 18 13.64 -43.37 -9.24
N GLY A 19 12.34 -43.60 -9.25
CA GLY A 19 11.76 -44.96 -9.29
C GLY A 19 12.21 -45.77 -10.53
N SER A 20 12.28 -45.10 -11.70
CA SER A 20 12.79 -45.71 -12.93
C SER A 20 14.28 -46.08 -12.82
N ILE A 21 15.11 -45.21 -12.25
CA ILE A 21 16.55 -45.49 -12.01
C ILE A 21 16.72 -46.71 -11.08
N VAL A 22 15.96 -46.75 -9.99
CA VAL A 22 16.00 -47.88 -9.03
C VAL A 22 15.53 -49.16 -9.70
N ALA A 23 14.43 -49.15 -10.41
CA ALA A 23 13.89 -50.31 -11.14
C ALA A 23 14.90 -50.85 -12.17
N THR A 24 15.56 -49.96 -12.91
CA THR A 24 16.58 -50.32 -13.89
C THR A 24 17.79 -50.99 -13.20
N GLY A 25 18.26 -50.44 -12.09
CA GLY A 25 19.36 -50.99 -11.30
C GLY A 25 19.03 -52.39 -10.79
N LEU A 26 17.84 -52.61 -10.22
CA LEU A 26 17.37 -53.94 -9.78
C LEU A 26 17.25 -54.90 -10.96
N TYR A 27 16.71 -54.50 -12.09
CA TYR A 27 16.61 -55.36 -13.27
C TYR A 27 17.97 -55.89 -13.73
N TYR A 28 18.99 -55.05 -13.87
CA TYR A 28 20.34 -55.46 -14.28
C TYR A 28 21.03 -56.29 -13.20
N TRP A 29 20.76 -56.05 -11.92
CA TRP A 29 21.28 -56.86 -10.84
C TRP A 29 20.77 -58.33 -10.93
N PHE A 30 19.47 -58.49 -11.15
CA PHE A 30 18.87 -59.85 -11.20
C PHE A 30 19.09 -60.59 -12.52
N THR A 31 19.26 -59.86 -13.64
CA THR A 31 19.39 -60.49 -14.98
C THR A 31 20.85 -60.66 -15.43
N ALA A 32 21.72 -59.74 -15.09
CA ALA A 32 23.11 -59.71 -15.58
C ALA A 32 24.16 -59.73 -14.47
N LEU A 33 23.76 -59.80 -13.19
CA LEU A 33 24.65 -59.67 -12.02
C LEU A 33 25.52 -58.38 -12.08
N LEU A 34 25.01 -57.34 -12.71
CA LEU A 34 25.72 -56.09 -12.93
C LEU A 34 25.25 -55.06 -11.92
N LEU A 35 26.20 -54.56 -11.10
CA LEU A 35 25.91 -53.54 -10.09
C LEU A 35 25.95 -52.13 -10.77
N ILE A 36 24.78 -51.54 -10.95
CA ILE A 36 24.67 -50.15 -11.43
C ILE A 36 24.58 -49.21 -10.22
N ASP A 37 25.31 -48.10 -10.27
CA ASP A 37 25.27 -47.10 -9.21
C ASP A 37 23.95 -46.31 -9.25
N VAL A 38 22.98 -46.79 -8.46
CA VAL A 38 21.67 -46.20 -8.32
C VAL A 38 21.64 -45.08 -7.24
N ILE A 39 22.54 -45.19 -6.25
CA ILE A 39 22.52 -44.35 -5.06
C ILE A 39 22.94 -42.95 -5.40
N TYR A 40 24.11 -42.76 -6.02
CA TYR A 40 24.62 -41.45 -6.37
C TYR A 40 23.73 -40.73 -7.41
N THR A 41 23.20 -41.47 -8.39
CA THR A 41 22.31 -40.94 -9.42
C THR A 41 20.97 -40.47 -8.83
N SER A 42 20.42 -41.23 -7.89
CA SER A 42 19.18 -40.87 -7.19
C SER A 42 19.38 -39.66 -6.27
N LEU A 43 20.50 -39.66 -5.52
CA LEU A 43 20.86 -38.54 -4.64
C LEU A 43 21.10 -37.25 -5.43
N ALA A 44 21.85 -37.32 -6.55
CA ALA A 44 22.06 -36.17 -7.42
C ALA A 44 20.73 -35.62 -7.97
N SER A 45 19.80 -36.49 -8.39
CA SER A 45 18.47 -36.12 -8.88
C SER A 45 17.66 -35.39 -7.78
N LEU A 46 17.72 -35.92 -6.53
CA LEU A 46 17.04 -35.30 -5.40
C LEU A 46 17.59 -33.91 -5.06
N LEU A 47 18.93 -33.75 -5.06
CA LEU A 47 19.59 -32.48 -4.81
C LEU A 47 19.26 -31.44 -5.87
N VAL A 48 19.28 -31.82 -7.15
CA VAL A 48 18.91 -30.93 -8.26
C VAL A 48 17.46 -30.50 -8.15
N PHE A 49 16.55 -31.42 -7.85
CA PHE A 49 15.13 -31.11 -7.65
C PHE A 49 14.93 -30.19 -6.44
N GLY A 50 15.56 -30.50 -5.31
CA GLY A 50 15.49 -29.68 -4.09
C GLY A 50 15.98 -28.25 -4.34
N HIS A 51 17.16 -28.12 -4.97
CA HIS A 51 17.71 -26.81 -5.33
C HIS A 51 16.80 -26.02 -6.29
N ALA A 52 16.29 -26.67 -7.33
CA ALA A 52 15.41 -26.03 -8.31
C ALA A 52 14.07 -25.60 -7.68
N SER A 53 13.51 -26.41 -6.79
CA SER A 53 12.28 -26.10 -6.06
C SER A 53 12.47 -24.94 -5.08
N PHE A 54 13.57 -24.98 -4.32
CA PHE A 54 13.94 -23.90 -3.41
C PHE A 54 14.15 -22.59 -4.16
N ASN A 55 14.88 -22.61 -5.26
CA ASN A 55 15.14 -21.42 -6.06
C ASN A 55 13.87 -20.83 -6.65
N LYS A 56 12.95 -21.68 -7.14
CA LYS A 56 11.64 -21.26 -7.63
C LYS A 56 10.81 -20.60 -6.51
N TYR A 57 10.76 -21.23 -5.33
CA TYR A 57 10.07 -20.65 -4.17
C TYR A 57 10.67 -19.31 -3.77
N TYR A 58 11.99 -19.22 -3.65
CA TYR A 58 12.70 -18.01 -3.25
C TYR A 58 12.50 -16.85 -4.22
N VAL A 59 12.58 -17.11 -5.53
CA VAL A 59 12.35 -16.08 -6.56
C VAL A 59 10.90 -15.61 -6.53
N THR A 60 9.93 -16.53 -6.40
CA THR A 60 8.51 -16.18 -6.30
C THR A 60 8.22 -15.37 -5.04
N TYR A 61 8.80 -15.75 -3.91
CA TYR A 61 8.69 -15.04 -2.65
C TYR A 61 9.26 -13.62 -2.75
N LYS A 62 10.51 -13.49 -3.26
CA LYS A 62 11.15 -12.19 -3.47
C LYS A 62 10.35 -11.28 -4.41
N LEU A 63 9.79 -11.84 -5.49
CA LEU A 63 8.95 -11.08 -6.42
C LEU A 63 7.66 -10.59 -5.73
N LYS A 64 7.01 -11.42 -4.93
CA LYS A 64 5.86 -11.01 -4.12
C LYS A 64 6.18 -9.85 -3.17
N GLU A 65 7.28 -9.96 -2.43
CA GLU A 65 7.70 -8.91 -1.49
C GLU A 65 8.06 -7.60 -2.21
N MET A 66 8.72 -7.69 -3.36
CA MET A 66 9.05 -6.51 -4.18
C MET A 66 7.78 -5.83 -4.71
N ILE A 67 6.82 -6.61 -5.21
CA ILE A 67 5.53 -6.08 -5.68
C ILE A 67 4.79 -5.42 -4.52
N LYS A 68 4.68 -6.09 -3.36
CA LYS A 68 4.10 -5.50 -2.15
C LYS A 68 4.76 -4.18 -1.77
N GLY A 69 6.10 -4.13 -1.79
CA GLY A 69 6.86 -2.91 -1.47
C GLY A 69 6.56 -1.74 -2.43
N GLN A 70 6.42 -2.01 -3.71
CA GLN A 70 6.08 -0.99 -4.71
C GLN A 70 4.63 -0.50 -4.55
N PHE A 71 3.69 -1.40 -4.31
CA PHE A 71 2.29 -1.01 -4.13
C PHE A 71 2.03 -0.26 -2.81
N LYS A 72 2.82 -0.49 -1.76
CA LYS A 72 2.74 0.27 -0.49
C LYS A 72 2.98 1.78 -0.66
N THR A 73 3.61 2.19 -1.75
CA THR A 73 3.83 3.61 -2.07
C THR A 73 2.58 4.27 -2.68
N TYR A 74 1.69 3.50 -3.28
CA TYR A 74 0.49 3.99 -3.99
C TYR A 74 -0.82 3.59 -3.32
N LEU A 75 -0.81 2.55 -2.49
CA LEU A 75 -1.97 2.04 -1.77
C LEU A 75 -1.68 2.03 -0.27
N SER A 76 -2.74 2.14 0.56
CA SER A 76 -2.57 1.99 2.00
C SER A 76 -1.96 0.62 2.32
N PRO A 77 -1.10 0.51 3.36
CA PRO A 77 -0.51 -0.75 3.77
C PRO A 77 -1.54 -1.87 3.96
N ASP A 78 -2.67 -1.54 4.59
CA ASP A 78 -3.77 -2.48 4.86
C ASP A 78 -4.42 -2.99 3.57
N MET A 79 -4.55 -2.12 2.55
CA MET A 79 -5.06 -2.51 1.24
C MET A 79 -4.12 -3.46 0.52
N VAL A 80 -2.80 -3.19 0.58
CA VAL A 80 -1.78 -4.06 -0.03
C VAL A 80 -1.80 -5.44 0.62
N ASP A 81 -1.96 -5.52 1.93
CA ASP A 81 -2.00 -6.81 2.64
C ASP A 81 -3.28 -7.58 2.30
N LYS A 82 -4.45 -6.95 2.27
CA LYS A 82 -5.70 -7.57 1.79
C LYS A 82 -5.60 -8.06 0.35
N LEU A 83 -5.03 -7.28 -0.57
CA LEU A 83 -4.83 -7.68 -1.97
C LEU A 83 -3.87 -8.87 -2.11
N ALA A 84 -2.88 -8.97 -1.21
CA ALA A 84 -1.96 -10.11 -1.21
C ALA A 84 -2.59 -11.39 -0.69
N GLU A 85 -3.58 -11.28 0.20
CA GLU A 85 -4.38 -12.41 0.71
C GLU A 85 -5.45 -12.84 -0.28
N ASP A 86 -6.15 -11.88 -0.88
CA ASP A 86 -7.20 -12.14 -1.88
C ASP A 86 -7.04 -11.27 -3.14
N PRO A 87 -6.32 -11.76 -4.16
CA PRO A 87 -6.19 -11.07 -5.44
C PRO A 87 -7.50 -10.84 -6.20
N SER A 88 -8.61 -11.50 -5.80
CA SER A 88 -9.92 -11.30 -6.45
C SER A 88 -10.50 -9.92 -6.16
N LEU A 89 -10.02 -9.25 -5.11
CA LEU A 89 -10.36 -7.86 -4.78
C LEU A 89 -9.85 -6.83 -5.82
N LEU A 90 -8.98 -7.23 -6.74
CA LEU A 90 -8.53 -6.40 -7.86
C LEU A 90 -9.59 -6.21 -8.97
N LYS A 91 -10.75 -6.83 -8.85
CA LYS A 91 -11.83 -6.65 -9.83
C LYS A 91 -12.52 -5.31 -9.62
N LEU A 92 -12.95 -4.72 -10.75
CA LEU A 92 -13.84 -3.56 -10.71
C LEU A 92 -15.14 -3.94 -9.99
N GLY A 93 -15.60 -3.04 -9.11
CA GLY A 93 -16.81 -3.23 -8.34
C GLY A 93 -16.73 -2.50 -7.00
N GLY A 94 -17.86 -2.44 -6.32
CA GLY A 94 -17.93 -1.78 -5.01
C GLY A 94 -19.02 -2.38 -4.14
N GLU A 95 -18.88 -2.21 -2.84
CA GLU A 95 -19.86 -2.58 -1.82
C GLU A 95 -20.48 -1.33 -1.18
N ARG A 96 -21.70 -1.47 -0.69
CA ARG A 96 -22.33 -0.41 0.10
C ARG A 96 -21.90 -0.52 1.55
N LYS A 97 -21.37 0.60 2.09
CA LYS A 97 -20.89 0.65 3.46
C LYS A 97 -21.19 1.99 4.12
N ASN A 98 -21.35 2.00 5.44
CA ASN A 98 -21.41 3.24 6.22
C ASN A 98 -20.00 3.59 6.66
N MET A 99 -19.52 4.79 6.31
CA MET A 99 -18.12 5.18 6.48
C MET A 99 -18.02 6.62 6.93
N THR A 100 -16.87 7.00 7.50
CA THR A 100 -16.56 8.40 7.77
C THR A 100 -15.54 8.89 6.76
N PHE A 101 -15.86 10.01 6.12
CA PHE A 101 -15.04 10.69 5.11
C PHE A 101 -14.39 11.91 5.72
N PHE A 102 -13.19 12.17 5.26
CA PHE A 102 -12.32 13.23 5.73
C PHE A 102 -11.72 13.96 4.53
N PHE A 103 -11.84 15.28 4.55
CA PHE A 103 -11.15 16.18 3.64
C PHE A 103 -10.39 17.21 4.46
N MET A 104 -9.16 17.48 4.08
CA MET A 104 -8.32 18.49 4.71
C MET A 104 -7.52 19.21 3.64
N ASP A 105 -7.39 20.52 3.77
CA ASP A 105 -6.65 21.35 2.82
C ASP A 105 -6.04 22.56 3.54
N ILE A 106 -4.96 23.12 2.98
CA ILE A 106 -4.31 24.31 3.55
C ILE A 106 -5.14 25.56 3.22
N VAL A 107 -5.44 26.35 4.24
CA VAL A 107 -6.14 27.62 4.06
C VAL A 107 -5.21 28.63 3.39
N GLY A 108 -5.65 29.17 2.25
CA GLY A 108 -4.87 30.17 1.53
C GLY A 108 -3.56 29.62 0.95
N PHE A 109 -3.56 28.40 0.41
CA PHE A 109 -2.37 27.80 -0.22
C PHE A 109 -1.84 28.62 -1.41
N THR A 110 -2.73 29.25 -2.19
CA THR A 110 -2.32 30.06 -3.34
C THR A 110 -1.34 31.20 -2.97
N PRO A 111 -1.62 32.07 -1.99
CA PRO A 111 -0.63 33.04 -1.52
C PRO A 111 0.69 32.45 -1.03
N ILE A 112 0.65 31.27 -0.38
CA ILE A 112 1.84 30.58 0.07
C ILE A 112 2.68 30.14 -1.13
N SER A 113 2.07 29.51 -2.12
CA SER A 113 2.77 29.08 -3.33
C SER A 113 3.32 30.25 -4.15
N GLU A 114 2.60 31.38 -4.21
CA GLU A 114 3.08 32.62 -4.84
C GLU A 114 4.30 33.21 -4.10
N HIS A 115 4.33 33.14 -2.78
CA HIS A 115 5.48 33.58 -1.99
C HIS A 115 6.75 32.81 -2.37
N TYR A 116 6.68 31.47 -2.40
CA TYR A 116 7.81 30.62 -2.79
C TYR A 116 8.23 30.86 -4.24
N LYS A 117 7.27 31.01 -5.15
CA LYS A 117 7.54 31.33 -6.54
C LYS A 117 8.26 32.69 -6.69
N ASN A 118 7.83 33.73 -5.96
CA ASN A 118 8.43 35.05 -6.02
C ASN A 118 9.85 35.08 -5.44
N ASN A 119 10.17 34.18 -4.54
CA ASN A 119 11.51 34.02 -3.96
C ASN A 119 12.39 33.03 -4.74
N ASP A 120 11.93 32.53 -5.91
CA ASP A 120 12.64 31.55 -6.76
C ASP A 120 13.02 30.26 -5.99
N ASP A 121 12.11 29.78 -5.11
CA ASP A 121 12.30 28.63 -4.23
C ASP A 121 11.18 27.58 -4.39
N PRO A 122 11.01 26.98 -5.58
CA PRO A 122 10.01 25.94 -5.80
C PRO A 122 10.31 24.65 -5.02
N GLU A 123 11.58 24.36 -4.75
CA GLU A 123 12.00 23.21 -3.95
C GLU A 123 11.53 23.34 -2.50
N GLY A 124 11.62 24.53 -1.91
CA GLY A 124 11.13 24.80 -0.56
C GLY A 124 9.61 24.64 -0.46
N LEU A 125 8.85 24.99 -1.52
CA LEU A 125 7.42 24.72 -1.57
C LEU A 125 7.12 23.21 -1.56
N VAL A 126 7.86 22.43 -2.34
CA VAL A 126 7.71 20.96 -2.39
C VAL A 126 8.05 20.35 -1.03
N GLU A 127 9.12 20.80 -0.39
CA GLU A 127 9.52 20.35 0.94
C GLU A 127 8.45 20.68 1.99
N LEU A 128 7.89 21.90 1.96
CA LEU A 128 6.79 22.29 2.83
C LEU A 128 5.58 21.38 2.69
N VAL A 129 5.14 21.14 1.44
CA VAL A 129 3.98 20.29 1.16
C VAL A 129 4.25 18.85 1.60
N ASN A 130 5.43 18.31 1.30
CA ASN A 130 5.79 16.96 1.69
C ASN A 130 5.82 16.78 3.22
N ASN A 131 6.44 17.72 3.95
CA ASN A 131 6.47 17.71 5.42
C ASN A 131 5.07 17.77 6.02
N PHE A 132 4.22 18.61 5.46
CA PHE A 132 2.81 18.74 5.88
C PHE A 132 2.04 17.44 5.62
N LEU A 133 2.11 16.91 4.40
CA LEU A 133 1.42 15.68 4.01
C LEU A 133 1.91 14.48 4.82
N ASP A 134 3.21 14.35 5.07
CA ASP A 134 3.78 13.23 5.84
C ASP A 134 3.28 13.23 7.29
N ARG A 135 3.32 14.37 7.98
CA ARG A 135 2.84 14.50 9.36
C ARG A 135 1.35 14.18 9.48
N THR A 136 0.55 14.73 8.59
CA THR A 136 -0.91 14.57 8.61
C THR A 136 -1.34 13.17 8.18
N SER A 137 -0.67 12.58 7.20
CA SER A 137 -0.88 11.19 6.77
C SER A 137 -0.57 10.19 7.88
N ASN A 138 0.51 10.40 8.61
CA ASN A 138 0.87 9.55 9.75
C ASN A 138 -0.22 9.56 10.84
N ILE A 139 -0.89 10.68 11.06
CA ILE A 139 -2.03 10.77 12.00
C ILE A 139 -3.22 9.98 11.48
N ILE A 140 -3.57 10.10 10.19
CA ILE A 140 -4.66 9.32 9.57
C ILE A 140 -4.39 7.82 9.71
N LEU A 141 -3.22 7.37 9.27
CA LEU A 141 -2.86 5.95 9.25
C LEU A 141 -2.76 5.35 10.66
N SER A 142 -2.16 6.07 11.61
CA SER A 142 -2.05 5.59 13.00
C SER A 142 -3.39 5.50 13.73
N ASN A 143 -4.42 6.20 13.24
CA ASN A 143 -5.79 6.12 13.73
C ASN A 143 -6.68 5.18 12.88
N GLY A 144 -6.08 4.29 12.08
CA GLY A 144 -6.82 3.30 11.28
C GLY A 144 -7.59 3.88 10.09
N GLY A 145 -7.24 5.10 9.65
CA GLY A 145 -7.76 5.72 8.43
C GLY A 145 -7.05 5.21 7.19
N THR A 146 -7.73 5.26 6.07
CA THR A 146 -7.21 4.96 4.74
C THR A 146 -7.15 6.25 3.93
N ILE A 147 -5.98 6.55 3.37
CA ILE A 147 -5.82 7.70 2.46
C ILE A 147 -6.29 7.26 1.08
N ASP A 148 -7.25 7.98 0.50
CA ASP A 148 -7.69 7.78 -0.87
C ASP A 148 -6.66 8.38 -1.84
N LYS A 149 -6.46 9.69 -1.74
CA LYS A 149 -5.55 10.42 -2.62
C LYS A 149 -5.13 11.77 -2.05
N TYR A 150 -4.04 12.28 -2.62
CA TYR A 150 -3.64 13.67 -2.47
C TYR A 150 -4.08 14.46 -3.71
N MET A 151 -4.57 15.67 -3.49
CA MET A 151 -4.99 16.61 -4.56
C MET A 151 -4.28 17.94 -4.32
N GLY A 152 -2.99 18.01 -4.68
CA GLY A 152 -2.12 19.11 -4.30
C GLY A 152 -1.82 19.09 -2.82
N ASP A 153 -2.24 20.11 -2.09
CA ASP A 153 -2.16 20.23 -0.63
C ASP A 153 -3.37 19.61 0.11
N CYS A 154 -4.37 19.14 -0.62
CA CYS A 154 -5.55 18.51 -0.06
C CYS A 154 -5.34 17.00 0.14
N ILE A 155 -5.81 16.48 1.28
CA ILE A 155 -5.89 15.04 1.60
C ILE A 155 -7.36 14.63 1.61
N MET A 156 -7.67 13.56 0.86
CA MET A 156 -8.90 12.82 0.98
C MET A 156 -8.63 11.49 1.67
N ALA A 157 -9.35 11.20 2.74
CA ALA A 157 -9.22 9.97 3.50
C ALA A 157 -10.60 9.48 3.99
N PHE A 158 -10.63 8.23 4.44
CA PHE A 158 -11.85 7.65 5.00
C PHE A 158 -11.51 6.57 6.03
N TRP A 159 -12.50 6.22 6.87
CA TRP A 159 -12.44 5.13 7.86
C TRP A 159 -13.52 4.10 7.59
N ASN A 160 -13.30 2.89 8.09
CA ASN A 160 -14.17 1.72 7.98
C ASN A 160 -14.10 0.99 6.64
N ALA A 161 -13.04 1.20 5.85
CA ALA A 161 -12.67 0.40 4.68
C ALA A 161 -11.16 0.59 4.39
N PRO A 162 -10.50 -0.40 3.82
CA PRO A 162 -10.94 -1.77 3.51
C PRO A 162 -11.10 -2.66 4.76
N ILE A 163 -10.65 -2.18 5.93
CA ILE A 163 -10.78 -2.87 7.23
C ILE A 163 -11.89 -2.20 8.02
N ASP A 164 -12.70 -3.01 8.70
CA ASP A 164 -13.73 -2.50 9.60
C ASP A 164 -13.07 -1.84 10.82
N VAL A 165 -13.57 -0.66 11.18
CA VAL A 165 -13.08 0.12 12.32
C VAL A 165 -14.26 0.52 13.19
N ASP A 166 -14.41 -0.14 14.32
CA ASP A 166 -15.46 0.18 15.28
C ASP A 166 -15.27 1.57 15.88
N GLY A 167 -16.33 2.38 15.87
CA GLY A 167 -16.28 3.76 16.37
C GLY A 167 -15.48 4.72 15.48
N HIS A 168 -15.43 4.43 14.19
CA HIS A 168 -14.70 5.21 13.19
C HIS A 168 -15.08 6.71 13.18
N GLU A 169 -16.31 7.05 13.55
CA GLU A 169 -16.78 8.44 13.65
C GLU A 169 -16.02 9.22 14.72
N LYS A 170 -15.85 8.62 15.90
CA LYS A 170 -15.11 9.24 16.99
C LYS A 170 -13.61 9.27 16.68
N ILE A 171 -13.06 8.16 16.19
CA ILE A 171 -11.64 8.03 15.87
C ILE A 171 -11.21 9.09 14.85
N SER A 172 -12.01 9.31 13.80
CA SER A 172 -11.74 10.33 12.80
C SER A 172 -11.79 11.75 13.36
N CYS A 173 -12.70 12.04 14.30
CA CYS A 173 -12.73 13.32 15.02
C CYS A 173 -11.49 13.51 15.90
N ASP A 174 -11.05 12.48 16.63
CA ASP A 174 -9.85 12.51 17.45
C ASP A 174 -8.58 12.72 16.59
N ALA A 175 -8.54 12.10 15.40
CA ALA A 175 -7.50 12.34 14.41
C ALA A 175 -7.48 13.80 13.93
N ALA A 176 -8.64 14.38 13.59
CA ALA A 176 -8.75 15.79 13.18
C ALA A 176 -8.25 16.76 14.26
N LEU A 177 -8.60 16.52 15.52
CA LEU A 177 -8.10 17.32 16.65
C LEU A 177 -6.57 17.19 16.82
N SER A 178 -6.04 15.99 16.64
CA SER A 178 -4.61 15.73 16.69
C SER A 178 -3.83 16.44 15.58
N MET A 179 -4.46 16.63 14.40
CA MET A 179 -3.84 17.38 13.30
C MET A 179 -3.66 18.86 13.61
N HIS A 180 -4.63 19.50 14.26
CA HIS A 180 -4.46 20.88 14.69
C HIS A 180 -3.28 21.06 15.65
N LYS A 181 -3.07 20.08 16.54
CA LYS A 181 -1.92 20.09 17.45
C LYS A 181 -0.60 19.91 16.69
N ALA A 182 -0.54 18.93 15.79
CA ALA A 182 0.65 18.66 14.97
C ALA A 182 0.99 19.84 14.05
N LEU A 183 -0.04 20.52 13.52
CA LEU A 183 0.16 21.72 12.70
C LEU A 183 0.74 22.87 13.51
N LYS A 184 0.26 23.06 14.75
CA LYS A 184 0.83 24.07 15.64
C LYS A 184 2.32 23.79 15.91
N GLU A 185 2.67 22.55 16.23
CA GLU A 185 4.07 22.14 16.43
C GLU A 185 4.92 22.36 15.15
N LEU A 186 4.36 22.10 13.97
CA LEU A 186 5.03 22.38 12.69
C LEU A 186 5.25 23.88 12.48
N ASN A 187 4.25 24.72 12.77
CA ASN A 187 4.38 26.16 12.67
C ASN A 187 5.42 26.71 13.64
N ASP A 188 5.45 26.24 14.89
CA ASP A 188 6.44 26.63 15.90
C ASP A 188 7.88 26.34 15.42
N ILE A 189 8.11 25.18 14.80
CA ILE A 189 9.41 24.82 14.21
C ILE A 189 9.77 25.76 13.06
N ARG A 190 8.85 25.94 12.11
CA ARG A 190 9.07 26.79 10.93
C ARG A 190 9.29 28.27 11.27
N GLU A 191 8.61 28.77 12.30
CA GLU A 191 8.82 30.12 12.81
C GLU A 191 10.24 30.29 13.37
N ALA A 192 10.73 29.30 14.16
CA ALA A 192 12.08 29.32 14.68
C ALA A 192 13.14 29.28 13.55
N GLU A 193 12.96 28.41 12.56
CA GLU A 193 13.84 28.31 11.37
C GLU A 193 13.85 29.61 10.56
N ALA A 194 12.67 30.22 10.31
CA ALA A 194 12.56 31.48 9.59
C ALA A 194 13.27 32.62 10.32
N LEU A 195 13.21 32.64 11.66
CA LEU A 195 13.87 33.63 12.50
C LEU A 195 15.41 33.50 12.41
N GLU A 196 15.93 32.26 12.43
CA GLU A 196 17.37 32.00 12.27
C GLU A 196 17.88 32.40 10.88
N GLU A 197 17.12 32.09 9.85
CA GLU A 197 17.46 32.38 8.44
C GLU A 197 17.11 33.82 8.01
N LYS A 198 16.45 34.60 8.86
CA LYS A 198 15.94 35.94 8.55
C LYS A 198 15.01 35.96 7.31
N LYS A 199 14.19 34.95 7.21
CA LYS A 199 13.15 34.80 6.17
C LYS A 199 11.77 35.17 6.73
N ASP A 200 10.84 35.43 5.82
CA ASP A 200 9.44 35.65 6.20
C ASP A 200 8.79 34.33 6.62
N PHE A 201 8.06 34.38 7.73
CA PHE A 201 7.26 33.24 8.20
C PHE A 201 5.82 33.35 7.73
N LEU A 202 5.31 32.29 7.12
CA LEU A 202 3.91 32.14 6.74
C LEU A 202 3.28 31.02 7.56
N GLU A 203 2.37 31.37 8.46
CA GLU A 203 1.63 30.41 9.28
C GLU A 203 0.75 29.52 8.42
N LEU A 204 0.84 28.20 8.60
CA LEU A 204 -0.07 27.25 7.98
C LEU A 204 -1.34 27.12 8.82
N LYS A 205 -2.48 27.17 8.14
CA LYS A 205 -3.81 26.88 8.71
C LYS A 205 -4.47 25.81 7.86
N ILE A 206 -5.32 24.98 8.47
CA ILE A 206 -6.03 23.91 7.77
C ILE A 206 -7.53 24.07 7.93
N GLY A 207 -8.25 23.77 6.85
CA GLY A 207 -9.66 23.47 6.87
C GLY A 207 -9.86 21.95 6.92
N ILE A 208 -10.80 21.49 7.73
CA ILE A 208 -11.14 20.06 7.83
C ILE A 208 -12.65 19.89 7.71
N GLY A 209 -13.06 18.95 6.88
CA GLY A 209 -14.44 18.51 6.75
C GLY A 209 -14.59 17.03 7.04
N LEU A 210 -15.47 16.69 7.97
CA LEU A 210 -15.79 15.32 8.36
C LEU A 210 -17.29 15.06 8.12
N ASN A 211 -17.63 13.90 7.59
CA ASN A 211 -19.01 13.44 7.50
C ASN A 211 -19.09 11.92 7.52
N THR A 212 -20.09 11.39 8.20
CA THR A 212 -20.37 9.94 8.23
C THR A 212 -21.66 9.65 7.47
N GLY A 213 -21.64 8.61 6.66
CA GLY A 213 -22.84 8.17 5.93
C GLY A 213 -22.59 7.04 4.95
N GLY A 214 -23.67 6.63 4.29
CA GLY A 214 -23.62 5.56 3.29
C GLY A 214 -22.92 5.99 2.01
N CYS A 215 -22.12 5.08 1.49
CA CYS A 215 -21.42 5.22 0.22
C CYS A 215 -21.29 3.87 -0.51
N VAL A 216 -20.72 3.91 -1.71
CA VAL A 216 -20.14 2.75 -2.39
C VAL A 216 -18.63 2.89 -2.31
N VAL A 217 -17.95 1.88 -1.79
CA VAL A 217 -16.48 1.79 -1.71
C VAL A 217 -15.99 0.61 -2.52
N GLY A 218 -14.91 0.77 -3.26
CA GLY A 218 -14.33 -0.29 -4.07
C GLY A 218 -13.43 0.21 -5.19
N ASN A 219 -13.06 -0.69 -6.09
CA ASN A 219 -12.22 -0.36 -7.24
C ASN A 219 -13.06 0.33 -8.32
N MET A 220 -12.77 1.59 -8.56
CA MET A 220 -13.47 2.46 -9.51
C MET A 220 -12.52 2.94 -10.59
N GLY A 221 -12.94 2.90 -11.84
CA GLY A 221 -12.13 3.36 -12.96
C GLY A 221 -12.38 2.55 -14.23
N SER A 222 -11.34 2.37 -15.02
CA SER A 222 -11.36 1.58 -16.25
C SER A 222 -10.55 0.28 -16.09
N ASP A 223 -10.67 -0.63 -17.05
CA ASP A 223 -9.87 -1.88 -17.09
C ASP A 223 -8.35 -1.61 -17.11
N GLN A 224 -7.93 -0.42 -17.55
CA GLN A 224 -6.52 -0.06 -17.64
C GLN A 224 -6.00 0.65 -16.36
N ARG A 225 -6.89 1.33 -15.64
CA ARG A 225 -6.55 2.07 -14.42
C ARG A 225 -7.77 2.19 -13.53
N PHE A 226 -7.64 1.75 -12.32
CA PHE A 226 -8.64 1.92 -11.27
C PHE A 226 -7.97 2.35 -9.96
N ASP A 227 -8.74 3.06 -9.16
CA ASP A 227 -8.36 3.46 -7.80
C ASP A 227 -9.38 2.86 -6.82
N TYR A 228 -8.90 2.42 -5.65
CA TYR A 228 -9.79 2.06 -4.55
C TYR A 228 -10.28 3.33 -3.89
N SER A 229 -11.54 3.65 -4.09
CA SER A 229 -12.10 4.94 -3.71
C SER A 229 -13.56 4.82 -3.28
N VAL A 230 -14.15 5.94 -2.91
CA VAL A 230 -15.52 6.03 -2.38
C VAL A 230 -16.39 6.95 -3.25
N LEU A 231 -17.66 6.59 -3.41
CA LEU A 231 -18.64 7.38 -4.16
C LEU A 231 -19.95 7.50 -3.38
N GLY A 232 -20.44 8.72 -3.18
CA GLY A 232 -21.72 8.98 -2.52
C GLY A 232 -21.91 10.44 -2.15
N ASP A 233 -23.17 10.84 -1.89
CA ASP A 233 -23.50 12.21 -1.46
C ASP A 233 -22.86 12.55 -0.12
N SER A 234 -22.70 11.55 0.76
CA SER A 234 -22.02 11.71 2.06
C SER A 234 -20.55 12.11 1.91
N VAL A 235 -19.87 11.64 0.86
CA VAL A 235 -18.50 12.03 0.51
C VAL A 235 -18.44 13.49 0.09
N ASN A 236 -19.34 13.89 -0.82
CA ASN A 236 -19.45 15.27 -1.30
C ASN A 236 -19.79 16.26 -0.19
N LEU A 237 -20.55 15.80 0.82
CA LEU A 237 -20.87 16.64 1.97
C LEU A 237 -19.62 16.90 2.82
N ALA A 238 -18.78 15.91 3.05
CA ALA A 238 -17.50 16.11 3.76
C ALA A 238 -16.61 17.14 3.05
N ALA A 239 -16.48 17.05 1.72
CA ALA A 239 -15.71 18.03 0.94
C ALA A 239 -16.31 19.45 1.05
N ARG A 240 -17.63 19.59 1.03
CA ARG A 240 -18.27 20.90 1.21
C ARG A 240 -18.07 21.47 2.61
N LEU A 241 -18.08 20.64 3.64
CA LEU A 241 -17.82 21.04 5.04
C LEU A 241 -16.38 21.52 5.20
N GLU A 242 -15.42 20.86 4.53
CA GLU A 242 -14.03 21.32 4.50
C GLU A 242 -13.95 22.73 3.92
N GLY A 243 -14.56 22.99 2.75
CA GLY A 243 -14.57 24.32 2.15
C GLY A 243 -15.20 25.41 3.03
N GLN A 244 -16.24 25.06 3.82
CA GLN A 244 -16.85 26.00 4.77
C GLN A 244 -15.99 26.26 6.01
N SER A 245 -15.13 25.35 6.39
CA SER A 245 -14.27 25.49 7.58
C SER A 245 -13.13 26.50 7.37
N LYS A 246 -12.91 26.95 6.14
CA LYS A 246 -11.90 27.96 5.77
C LYS A 246 -12.39 29.39 5.85
N SER A 247 -13.69 29.62 6.08
CA SER A 247 -14.34 30.94 6.10
C SER A 247 -14.31 31.61 7.46
#